data_c9d54e7dd5b69cc2f5e3e32e477c4f9d
#
_entry.id   c9d54e7dd5b69cc2f5e3e32e477c4f9d
#
_cell.length_a   1.000
_cell.length_b   1.000
_cell.length_c   1.000
_cell.angle_alpha   90.00
_cell.angle_beta   90.00
_cell.angle_gamma   90.00
#
_symmetry.space_group_name_H-M   'P 1'
#
loop_
_entity.id
_entity.type
_entity.pdbx_description
1 polymer ?
#
loop_
_entity_poly.entity_id
_entity_poly.type
_entity_poly.pdbx_seq_one_letter_code
_entity_poly.pdbx_strand_id
1 'polypeptide(L)'
;MIQSEQESLPYRQCAGIVLFNNSGMVLVGKRIDQISEAWQMPQGGIDENEEPIEAALRELEEEINTANVEILAESKNWYQYDLPKNLRGKLWKGKYRGQNQKWFAMKYLGDDNQIQPQSVEKPEFNDWKWIDIEDLPRVAITFKQDIYRSISVEFYEISKSLKEEINLL
;
A
#
# COMPACT_ATOMS: atom_id res chain seq x y z
N MET A 1 -25.57 0.65 14.88
CA MET A 1 -24.40 0.55 15.79
C MET A 1 -24.14 1.90 16.44
N ILE A 2 -24.13 1.96 17.77
CA ILE A 2 -23.88 3.20 18.50
C ILE A 2 -22.39 3.53 18.43
N GLN A 3 -22.07 4.83 18.61
CA GLN A 3 -20.67 5.31 18.50
C GLN A 3 -19.71 4.55 19.43
N SER A 4 -20.14 4.23 20.65
CA SER A 4 -19.34 3.45 21.61
C SER A 4 -19.03 2.03 21.14
N GLU A 5 -19.96 1.41 20.40
CA GLU A 5 -19.76 0.06 19.84
C GLU A 5 -18.77 0.11 18.68
N GLN A 6 -18.82 1.15 17.84
CA GLN A 6 -17.85 1.34 16.73
C GLN A 6 -16.44 1.58 17.25
N GLU A 7 -16.30 2.30 18.36
CA GLU A 7 -14.99 2.56 18.99
C GLU A 7 -14.37 1.33 19.65
N SER A 8 -15.19 0.31 19.98
CA SER A 8 -14.71 -0.95 20.54
C SER A 8 -14.29 -1.97 19.48
N LEU A 9 -14.52 -1.70 18.19
CA LEU A 9 -14.14 -2.62 17.13
C LEU A 9 -12.61 -2.74 17.00
N PRO A 10 -12.10 -3.92 16.60
CA PRO A 10 -10.67 -4.11 16.39
C PRO A 10 -10.19 -3.41 15.12
N TYR A 11 -8.88 -3.25 14.99
CA TYR A 11 -8.23 -2.85 13.74
C TYR A 11 -7.91 -4.07 12.90
N ARG A 12 -8.11 -3.95 11.59
CA ARG A 12 -7.73 -5.00 10.64
C ARG A 12 -6.22 -4.98 10.45
N GLN A 13 -5.56 -6.12 10.64
CA GLN A 13 -4.11 -6.24 10.44
C GLN A 13 -3.82 -6.35 8.94
N CYS A 14 -2.98 -5.46 8.43
CA CYS A 14 -2.68 -5.35 7.01
C CYS A 14 -1.19 -5.20 6.74
N ALA A 15 -0.78 -5.59 5.55
CA ALA A 15 0.57 -5.37 5.03
C ALA A 15 0.50 -4.48 3.81
N GLY A 16 1.39 -3.51 3.72
CA GLY A 16 1.50 -2.61 2.58
C GLY A 16 2.87 -2.68 1.93
N ILE A 17 2.94 -2.29 0.68
CA ILE A 17 4.17 -2.38 -0.12
C ILE A 17 4.50 -1.02 -0.72
N VAL A 18 5.70 -0.53 -0.42
CA VAL A 18 6.32 0.58 -1.14
C VAL A 18 7.21 -0.06 -2.21
N LEU A 19 6.67 -0.21 -3.41
CA LEU A 19 7.38 -0.84 -4.52
C LEU A 19 8.13 0.21 -5.31
N PHE A 20 9.45 0.11 -5.31
CA PHE A 20 10.35 1.02 -6.04
C PHE A 20 10.78 0.42 -7.37
N ASN A 21 10.86 1.26 -8.41
CA ASN A 21 11.57 0.90 -9.63
C ASN A 21 13.07 1.27 -9.52
N ASN A 22 13.83 1.02 -10.57
CA ASN A 22 15.27 1.33 -10.60
C ASN A 22 15.58 2.82 -10.45
N SER A 23 14.63 3.69 -10.77
CA SER A 23 14.78 5.14 -10.63
C SER A 23 14.33 5.67 -9.27
N GLY A 24 14.01 4.78 -8.33
CA GLY A 24 13.57 5.16 -6.97
C GLY A 24 12.16 5.72 -6.91
N MET A 25 11.37 5.55 -7.97
CA MET A 25 9.96 5.94 -7.99
C MET A 25 9.08 4.84 -7.41
N VAL A 26 7.92 5.21 -6.90
CA VAL A 26 6.99 4.33 -6.17
C VAL A 26 5.75 4.02 -7.02
N LEU A 27 5.33 2.76 -7.00
CA LEU A 27 4.12 2.32 -7.69
C LEU A 27 2.88 2.71 -6.91
N VAL A 28 1.92 3.30 -7.62
CA VAL A 28 0.57 3.52 -7.11
C VAL A 28 -0.45 3.04 -8.12
N GLY A 29 -1.57 2.52 -7.62
CA GLY A 29 -2.69 2.05 -8.42
C GLY A 29 -3.94 2.87 -8.16
N LYS A 30 -4.83 2.90 -9.15
CA LYS A 30 -6.14 3.55 -9.05
C LYS A 30 -7.21 2.48 -8.91
N ARG A 31 -7.99 2.53 -7.83
CA ARG A 31 -9.00 1.51 -7.55
C ARG A 31 -10.18 1.60 -8.52
N ILE A 32 -10.65 0.43 -8.96
CA ILE A 32 -11.83 0.30 -9.83
C ILE A 32 -13.11 0.81 -9.13
N ASP A 33 -13.22 0.53 -7.82
CA ASP A 33 -14.41 0.80 -7.03
C ASP A 33 -14.48 2.21 -6.42
N GLN A 34 -13.49 3.06 -6.73
CA GLN A 34 -13.47 4.45 -6.25
C GLN A 34 -13.76 5.43 -7.38
N ILE A 35 -14.65 6.38 -7.10
CA ILE A 35 -14.95 7.49 -7.99
C ILE A 35 -13.92 8.62 -7.81
N SER A 36 -13.19 8.62 -6.69
CA SER A 36 -12.20 9.65 -6.37
C SER A 36 -10.97 9.57 -7.27
N GLU A 37 -10.24 10.70 -7.38
CA GLU A 37 -8.98 10.78 -8.11
C GLU A 37 -7.79 10.27 -7.29
N ALA A 38 -8.03 9.63 -6.14
CA ALA A 38 -6.98 9.14 -5.26
C ALA A 38 -6.27 7.92 -5.82
N TRP A 39 -4.97 7.85 -5.52
CA TRP A 39 -4.10 6.71 -5.85
C TRP A 39 -3.61 6.06 -4.57
N GLN A 40 -3.33 4.77 -4.62
CA GLN A 40 -2.85 4.05 -3.45
C GLN A 40 -1.73 3.08 -3.78
N MET A 41 -0.88 2.83 -2.79
CA MET A 41 0.11 1.76 -2.86
C MET A 41 -0.58 0.41 -2.63
N PRO A 42 -0.03 -0.69 -3.17
CA PRO A 42 -0.55 -2.04 -2.92
C PRO A 42 -0.60 -2.35 -1.42
N GLN A 43 -1.69 -2.95 -0.97
CA GLN A 43 -1.84 -3.38 0.42
C GLN A 43 -3.03 -4.31 0.59
N GLY A 44 -3.03 -5.13 1.62
CA GLY A 44 -4.17 -5.97 1.94
C GLY A 44 -4.05 -6.63 3.30
N GLY A 45 -5.05 -7.43 3.65
CA GLY A 45 -5.17 -8.07 4.95
C GLY A 45 -4.15 -9.19 5.16
N ILE A 46 -3.69 -9.31 6.38
CA ILE A 46 -2.86 -10.44 6.83
C ILE A 46 -3.80 -11.56 7.27
N ASP A 47 -3.67 -12.73 6.66
CA ASP A 47 -4.49 -13.89 6.99
C ASP A 47 -4.04 -14.53 8.31
N GLU A 48 -4.92 -15.33 8.90
CA GLU A 48 -4.58 -16.08 10.11
C GLU A 48 -3.37 -17.00 9.84
N ASN A 49 -2.41 -16.99 10.77
CA ASN A 49 -1.15 -17.76 10.68
C ASN A 49 -0.20 -17.30 9.56
N GLU A 50 -0.47 -16.17 8.93
CA GLU A 50 0.41 -15.57 7.92
C GLU A 50 1.32 -14.51 8.55
N GLU A 51 2.62 -14.54 8.21
CA GLU A 51 3.52 -13.46 8.60
C GLU A 51 3.26 -12.20 7.76
N PRO A 52 3.49 -10.99 8.29
CA PRO A 52 3.28 -9.76 7.52
C PRO A 52 3.98 -9.72 6.17
N ILE A 53 5.23 -10.20 6.08
CA ILE A 53 5.97 -10.22 4.81
C ILE A 53 5.34 -11.18 3.79
N GLU A 54 4.83 -12.32 4.24
CA GLU A 54 4.14 -13.27 3.38
C GLU A 54 2.86 -12.65 2.81
N ALA A 55 2.11 -11.96 3.66
CA ALA A 55 0.91 -11.22 3.24
C ALA A 55 1.25 -10.14 2.22
N ALA A 56 2.33 -9.39 2.45
CA ALA A 56 2.77 -8.35 1.53
C ALA A 56 3.07 -8.90 0.13
N LEU A 57 3.83 -9.99 0.06
CA LEU A 57 4.16 -10.63 -1.22
C LEU A 57 2.93 -11.19 -1.93
N ARG A 58 2.04 -11.84 -1.19
CA ARG A 58 0.78 -12.37 -1.72
C ARG A 58 -0.12 -11.26 -2.26
N GLU A 59 -0.33 -10.22 -1.48
CA GLU A 59 -1.17 -9.08 -1.89
C GLU A 59 -0.59 -8.35 -3.09
N LEU A 60 0.74 -8.20 -3.16
CA LEU A 60 1.39 -7.59 -4.32
C LEU A 60 1.06 -8.38 -5.60
N GLU A 61 1.23 -9.70 -5.56
CA GLU A 61 0.93 -10.56 -6.71
C GLU A 61 -0.56 -10.53 -7.08
N GLU A 62 -1.44 -10.53 -6.09
CA GLU A 62 -2.89 -10.43 -6.31
C GLU A 62 -3.29 -9.09 -6.95
N GLU A 63 -2.59 -8.00 -6.64
CA GLU A 63 -2.95 -6.67 -7.11
C GLU A 63 -2.29 -6.28 -8.43
N ILE A 64 -1.02 -6.65 -8.67
CA ILE A 64 -0.29 -6.23 -9.87
C ILE A 64 0.19 -7.37 -10.78
N ASN A 65 -0.15 -8.61 -10.44
CA ASN A 65 0.16 -9.82 -11.21
C ASN A 65 1.64 -10.23 -11.21
N THR A 66 2.43 -9.70 -10.31
CA THR A 66 3.84 -10.09 -10.16
C THR A 66 4.32 -9.82 -8.73
N ALA A 67 5.23 -10.67 -8.25
CA ALA A 67 5.96 -10.47 -7.00
C ALA A 67 7.46 -10.65 -7.23
N ASN A 68 7.95 -10.27 -8.42
CA ASN A 68 9.37 -10.34 -8.77
C ASN A 68 10.11 -9.16 -8.14
N VAL A 69 10.46 -9.30 -6.87
CA VAL A 69 10.98 -8.19 -6.05
C VAL A 69 12.14 -8.63 -5.17
N GLU A 70 12.93 -7.65 -4.76
CA GLU A 70 13.90 -7.75 -3.68
C GLU A 70 13.37 -6.97 -2.49
N ILE A 71 13.32 -7.59 -1.31
CA ILE A 71 12.87 -6.94 -0.08
C ILE A 71 14.03 -6.09 0.45
N LEU A 72 13.79 -4.78 0.61
CA LEU A 72 14.82 -3.82 1.04
C LEU A 72 14.73 -3.48 2.52
N ALA A 73 13.53 -3.31 3.05
CA ALA A 73 13.34 -2.89 4.45
C ALA A 73 11.91 -3.16 4.90
N GLU A 74 11.74 -3.21 6.21
CA GLU A 74 10.45 -3.29 6.89
C GLU A 74 10.27 -2.01 7.71
N SER A 75 9.04 -1.48 7.78
CA SER A 75 8.78 -0.30 8.59
C SER A 75 9.08 -0.58 10.06
N LYS A 76 9.63 0.41 10.77
CA LYS A 76 9.97 0.28 12.18
C LYS A 76 8.73 0.10 13.04
N ASN A 77 7.64 0.79 12.65
CA ASN A 77 6.40 0.81 13.39
C ASN A 77 5.25 0.24 12.58
N TRP A 78 4.18 -0.14 13.28
CA TRP A 78 2.87 -0.34 12.69
C TRP A 78 2.20 1.02 12.56
N TYR A 79 1.56 1.28 11.41
CA TYR A 79 0.83 2.53 11.15
C TYR A 79 -0.66 2.27 11.25
N GLN A 80 -1.35 3.05 12.08
CA GLN A 80 -2.74 2.82 12.40
C GLN A 80 -3.60 4.01 11.99
N TYR A 81 -4.75 3.74 11.39
CA TYR A 81 -5.75 4.78 11.11
C TYR A 81 -7.15 4.27 11.39
N ASP A 82 -8.04 5.20 11.76
CA ASP A 82 -9.46 4.93 11.89
C ASP A 82 -10.19 5.28 10.58
N LEU A 83 -11.17 4.46 10.21
CA LEU A 83 -12.06 4.80 9.12
C LEU A 83 -12.86 6.05 9.48
N PRO A 84 -13.18 6.93 8.50
CA PRO A 84 -14.16 7.99 8.70
C PRO A 84 -15.47 7.42 9.24
N LYS A 85 -16.17 8.17 10.08
CA LYS A 85 -17.41 7.71 10.75
C LYS A 85 -18.46 7.20 9.76
N ASN A 86 -18.55 7.83 8.59
CA ASN A 86 -19.52 7.44 7.56
C ASN A 86 -19.18 6.10 6.87
N LEU A 87 -17.94 5.61 7.00
CA LEU A 87 -17.51 4.33 6.43
C LEU A 87 -17.47 3.20 7.46
N ARG A 88 -17.42 3.54 8.76
CA ARG A 88 -17.49 2.53 9.83
C ARG A 88 -18.82 1.82 9.78
N GLY A 89 -18.79 0.51 9.94
CA GLY A 89 -20.00 -0.34 9.86
C GLY A 89 -20.40 -0.72 8.43
N LYS A 90 -19.75 -0.17 7.40
CA LYS A 90 -20.01 -0.45 5.99
C LYS A 90 -18.92 -1.28 5.34
N LEU A 91 -17.66 -0.84 5.46
CA LEU A 91 -16.51 -1.56 4.90
C LEU A 91 -16.23 -2.80 5.74
N TRP A 92 -15.70 -3.85 5.09
CA TRP A 92 -15.33 -5.12 5.72
C TRP A 92 -16.45 -5.72 6.57
N LYS A 93 -17.69 -5.59 6.10
CA LYS A 93 -18.90 -6.09 6.79
C LYS A 93 -19.07 -5.50 8.20
N GLY A 94 -18.52 -4.29 8.43
CA GLY A 94 -18.63 -3.61 9.72
C GLY A 94 -17.80 -4.21 10.85
N LYS A 95 -16.83 -5.07 10.55
CA LYS A 95 -16.03 -5.80 11.56
C LYS A 95 -14.90 -4.98 12.18
N TYR A 96 -14.44 -3.92 11.52
CA TYR A 96 -13.24 -3.18 11.92
C TYR A 96 -13.49 -1.69 12.00
N ARG A 97 -12.78 -1.01 12.91
CA ARG A 97 -12.81 0.45 13.01
C ARG A 97 -11.80 1.14 12.08
N GLY A 98 -10.81 0.40 11.60
CA GLY A 98 -9.74 0.90 10.74
C GLY A 98 -8.73 -0.19 10.46
N GLN A 99 -7.51 0.22 10.10
CA GLN A 99 -6.42 -0.70 9.81
C GLN A 99 -5.20 -0.41 10.67
N ASN A 100 -4.44 -1.47 10.95
CA ASN A 100 -3.12 -1.42 11.53
C ASN A 100 -2.16 -2.04 10.51
N GLN A 101 -1.22 -1.24 9.97
CA GLN A 101 -0.46 -1.59 8.77
C GLN A 101 1.03 -1.70 9.05
N LYS A 102 1.63 -2.81 8.60
CA LYS A 102 3.08 -2.97 8.51
C LYS A 102 3.49 -2.76 7.06
N TRP A 103 4.52 -1.94 6.80
CA TRP A 103 4.93 -1.58 5.46
C TRP A 103 6.30 -2.16 5.11
N PHE A 104 6.46 -2.54 3.84
CA PHE A 104 7.69 -3.14 3.32
C PHE A 104 8.14 -2.39 2.08
N ALA A 105 9.40 -1.93 2.11
CA ALA A 105 10.05 -1.36 0.93
C ALA A 105 10.63 -2.50 0.11
N MET A 106 10.29 -2.55 -1.17
CA MET A 106 10.73 -3.57 -2.11
C MET A 106 11.20 -2.92 -3.40
N LYS A 107 12.20 -3.54 -4.04
CA LYS A 107 12.67 -3.14 -5.37
C LYS A 107 12.09 -4.08 -6.41
N TYR A 108 11.43 -3.53 -7.42
CA TYR A 108 10.91 -4.29 -8.55
C TYR A 108 12.06 -4.74 -9.45
N LEU A 109 12.11 -6.04 -9.80
CA LEU A 109 13.17 -6.64 -10.60
C LEU A 109 12.74 -6.94 -12.04
N GLY A 110 11.46 -6.74 -12.36
CA GLY A 110 10.92 -7.03 -13.70
C GLY A 110 10.78 -5.79 -14.58
N ASP A 111 10.14 -5.98 -15.73
CA ASP A 111 9.80 -4.92 -16.66
C ASP A 111 8.39 -4.38 -16.39
N ASP A 112 8.13 -3.14 -16.80
CA ASP A 112 6.83 -2.50 -16.60
C ASP A 112 5.69 -3.26 -17.30
N ASN A 113 5.96 -3.92 -18.41
CA ASN A 113 4.94 -4.70 -19.13
C ASN A 113 4.46 -5.94 -18.36
N GLN A 114 5.17 -6.37 -17.32
CA GLN A 114 4.76 -7.48 -16.47
C GLN A 114 3.81 -7.02 -15.36
N ILE A 115 3.68 -5.72 -15.13
CA ILE A 115 2.72 -5.15 -14.18
C ILE A 115 1.37 -5.07 -14.88
N GLN A 116 0.45 -5.96 -14.52
CA GLN A 116 -0.82 -6.14 -15.19
C GLN A 116 -1.97 -6.29 -14.18
N PRO A 117 -2.38 -5.19 -13.54
CA PRO A 117 -3.40 -5.26 -12.49
C PRO A 117 -4.76 -5.78 -12.97
N GLN A 118 -5.05 -5.67 -14.26
CA GLN A 118 -6.34 -6.12 -14.82
C GLN A 118 -6.32 -7.58 -15.27
N SER A 119 -5.14 -8.23 -15.27
CA SER A 119 -4.99 -9.63 -15.66
C SER A 119 -5.06 -10.61 -14.49
N VAL A 120 -5.28 -10.12 -13.27
CA VAL A 120 -5.44 -10.95 -12.08
C VAL A 120 -6.88 -11.46 -11.95
N GLU A 121 -7.09 -12.47 -11.11
CA GLU A 121 -8.40 -13.12 -10.94
C GLU A 121 -9.50 -12.14 -10.46
N LYS A 122 -9.16 -11.27 -9.50
CA LYS A 122 -10.09 -10.25 -8.96
C LYS A 122 -9.46 -8.87 -9.05
N PRO A 123 -9.56 -8.19 -10.20
CA PRO A 123 -8.91 -6.89 -10.37
C PRO A 123 -9.38 -5.84 -9.36
N GLU A 124 -8.44 -5.16 -8.73
CA GLU A 124 -8.70 -4.05 -7.81
C GLU A 124 -8.31 -2.70 -8.41
N PHE A 125 -7.32 -2.68 -9.31
CA PHE A 125 -6.84 -1.48 -9.98
C PHE A 125 -7.20 -1.49 -11.46
N ASN A 126 -7.64 -0.33 -11.98
CA ASN A 126 -7.88 -0.12 -13.41
C ASN A 126 -6.78 0.70 -14.08
N ASP A 127 -5.85 1.23 -13.31
CA ASP A 127 -4.70 2.01 -13.79
C ASP A 127 -3.59 1.96 -12.76
N TRP A 128 -2.36 2.24 -13.19
CA TRP A 128 -1.19 2.31 -12.32
C TRP A 128 -0.13 3.25 -12.92
N LYS A 129 0.75 3.75 -12.05
CA LYS A 129 1.88 4.59 -12.47
C LYS A 129 2.99 4.61 -11.43
N TRP A 130 4.16 5.07 -11.85
CA TRP A 130 5.26 5.39 -10.95
C TRP A 130 5.19 6.87 -10.59
N ILE A 131 5.38 7.20 -9.31
CA ILE A 131 5.44 8.59 -8.82
C ILE A 131 6.64 8.78 -7.92
N ASP A 132 7.04 10.03 -7.71
CA ASP A 132 8.02 10.35 -6.68
C ASP A 132 7.47 10.06 -5.30
N ILE A 133 8.33 9.53 -4.40
CA ILE A 133 7.91 9.20 -3.04
C ILE A 133 7.33 10.41 -2.29
N GLU A 134 7.84 11.61 -2.58
CA GLU A 134 7.37 12.86 -1.98
C GLU A 134 5.93 13.21 -2.37
N ASP A 135 5.44 12.67 -3.48
CA ASP A 135 4.07 12.89 -3.95
C ASP A 135 3.03 11.99 -3.28
N LEU A 136 3.46 10.97 -2.53
CA LEU A 136 2.54 10.00 -1.90
C LEU A 136 1.43 10.65 -1.07
N PRO A 137 1.73 11.61 -0.17
CA PRO A 137 0.65 12.22 0.63
C PRO A 137 -0.38 12.96 -0.21
N ARG A 138 0.07 13.59 -1.30
CA ARG A 138 -0.79 14.40 -2.18
C ARG A 138 -1.80 13.55 -2.97
N VAL A 139 -1.41 12.32 -3.37
CA VAL A 139 -2.26 11.46 -4.19
C VAL A 139 -3.19 10.58 -3.37
N ALA A 140 -2.93 10.42 -2.07
CA ALA A 140 -3.69 9.55 -1.18
C ALA A 140 -5.08 10.09 -0.88
N ILE A 141 -6.03 9.19 -0.62
CA ILE A 141 -7.31 9.56 -0.05
C ILE A 141 -7.10 10.23 1.32
N THR A 142 -7.94 11.21 1.67
CA THR A 142 -7.74 12.11 2.81
C THR A 142 -7.38 11.40 4.11
N PHE A 143 -8.09 10.32 4.46
CA PHE A 143 -7.86 9.64 5.74
C PHE A 143 -6.60 8.77 5.78
N LYS A 144 -5.90 8.61 4.65
CA LYS A 144 -4.61 7.91 4.55
C LYS A 144 -3.41 8.86 4.38
N GLN A 145 -3.64 10.15 4.19
CA GLN A 145 -2.57 11.10 3.90
C GLN A 145 -1.48 11.16 4.96
N ASP A 146 -1.85 11.11 6.24
CA ASP A 146 -0.88 11.16 7.33
C ASP A 146 0.02 9.92 7.35
N ILE A 147 -0.54 8.73 7.09
CA ILE A 147 0.25 7.50 7.00
C ILE A 147 1.19 7.59 5.80
N TYR A 148 0.71 8.00 4.64
CA TYR A 148 1.53 8.13 3.44
C TYR A 148 2.66 9.14 3.63
N ARG A 149 2.41 10.22 4.37
CA ARG A 149 3.46 11.18 4.74
C ARG A 149 4.53 10.53 5.60
N SER A 150 4.14 9.79 6.61
CA SER A 150 5.07 9.08 7.50
C SER A 150 5.90 8.05 6.74
N ILE A 151 5.28 7.29 5.83
CA ILE A 151 5.96 6.30 5.00
C ILE A 151 6.94 6.97 4.06
N SER A 152 6.56 8.10 3.44
CA SER A 152 7.44 8.83 2.54
C SER A 152 8.70 9.34 3.24
N VAL A 153 8.58 9.74 4.48
CA VAL A 153 9.72 10.15 5.31
C VAL A 153 10.58 8.94 5.69
N GLU A 154 9.96 7.86 6.14
CA GLU A 154 10.69 6.67 6.60
C GLU A 154 11.53 6.05 5.48
N PHE A 155 11.01 5.97 4.26
CA PHE A 155 11.67 5.31 3.14
C PHE A 155 12.31 6.27 2.13
N TYR A 156 12.38 7.56 2.44
CA TYR A 156 12.97 8.58 1.56
C TYR A 156 14.41 8.24 1.15
N GLU A 157 15.25 7.80 2.10
CA GLU A 157 16.65 7.50 1.82
C GLU A 157 16.81 6.31 0.87
N ILE A 158 15.90 5.34 0.91
CA ILE A 158 15.88 4.22 -0.04
C ILE A 158 15.61 4.74 -1.46
N SER A 159 14.61 5.59 -1.63
CA SER A 159 14.31 6.23 -2.92
C SER A 159 15.52 6.99 -3.46
N LYS A 160 16.14 7.79 -2.61
CA LYS A 160 17.32 8.59 -2.95
C LYS A 160 18.50 7.71 -3.37
N SER A 161 18.76 6.63 -2.63
CA SER A 161 19.83 5.68 -2.96
C SER A 161 19.64 5.02 -4.31
N LEU A 162 18.42 4.62 -4.63
CA LEU A 162 18.11 4.02 -5.94
C LEU A 162 18.29 5.01 -7.08
N LYS A 163 17.91 6.28 -6.90
CA LYS A 163 18.13 7.34 -7.88
C LYS A 163 19.62 7.57 -8.12
N GLU A 164 20.43 7.57 -7.07
CA GLU A 164 21.88 7.75 -7.15
C GLU A 164 22.55 6.57 -7.87
N GLU A 165 22.12 5.32 -7.59
CA GLU A 165 22.64 4.12 -8.26
C GLU A 165 22.45 4.18 -9.76
N ILE A 166 21.28 4.58 -10.25
CA ILE A 166 21.02 4.64 -11.69
C ILE A 166 21.83 5.74 -12.38
N ASN A 167 22.14 6.82 -11.67
CA ASN A 167 22.96 7.91 -12.19
C ASN A 167 24.45 7.55 -12.29
N LEU A 168 24.89 6.47 -11.64
CA LEU A 168 26.26 5.97 -11.70
C LEU A 168 26.49 5.03 -12.89
N LEU A 169 25.44 4.57 -13.54
CA LEU A 169 25.50 3.70 -14.71
C LEU A 169 25.62 4.53 -15.98
#